data_d901b21bf3e3a1755331f0b04c918db4
#
_entry.id   d901b21bf3e3a1755331f0b04c918db4
#
_cell.length_a   1.000
_cell.length_b   1.000
_cell.length_c   1.000
_cell.angle_alpha   90.00
_cell.angle_beta   90.00
_cell.angle_gamma   90.00
#
_symmetry.space_group_name_H-M   'P 1'
#
loop_
_entity.id
_entity.type
_entity.pdbx_description
1 polymer ?
#
loop_
_entity_poly.entity_id
_entity_poly.type
_entity_poly.pdbx_seq_one_letter_code
_entity_poly.pdbx_strand_id
1 'polypeptide(L)'
;MTATSRFLAVAALACAAATSALAEGGTVSGKVEATPPKFVEETVVYLKDAKPAGAPRTVAMDQKNLKFVPHVLAIAKGDTVKFLNHDGVAHNVYSPDGEAFNLGTFKPNEERTHTFEQEGAYTQLCSIHPEMLGFVFVAPSAYAAAVDAKGNYSIKDVPPGTYKVAVWNSHLKAPDKPVTVTAGKTAQVDFAVKR
;
A
#
# COMPACT_ATOMS: atom_id res chain seq x y z
N MET A 1 -8.54 -75.11 -36.18
CA MET A 1 -8.38 -74.43 -34.89
C MET A 1 -7.65 -73.11 -35.09
N THR A 2 -8.38 -72.02 -35.29
CA THR A 2 -7.84 -70.72 -35.58
C THR A 2 -7.93 -69.80 -34.30
N ALA A 3 -6.82 -69.47 -33.79
CA ALA A 3 -6.71 -68.55 -32.58
C ALA A 3 -6.69 -67.11 -33.05
N THR A 4 -7.74 -66.38 -32.70
CA THR A 4 -7.87 -64.92 -32.97
C THR A 4 -7.25 -64.10 -31.77
N SER A 5 -6.12 -63.45 -32.00
CA SER A 5 -5.49 -62.58 -31.05
C SER A 5 -6.16 -61.20 -31.08
N ARG A 6 -6.73 -60.77 -29.95
CA ARG A 6 -7.29 -59.42 -29.76
C ARG A 6 -6.22 -58.51 -29.14
N PHE A 7 -5.77 -57.55 -29.93
CA PHE A 7 -4.94 -56.44 -29.38
C PHE A 7 -5.84 -55.41 -28.70
N LEU A 8 -5.66 -55.22 -27.39
CA LEU A 8 -6.21 -54.09 -26.66
C LEU A 8 -5.27 -52.87 -26.85
N ALA A 9 -5.79 -51.86 -27.52
CA ALA A 9 -5.11 -50.56 -27.57
C ALA A 9 -5.45 -49.76 -26.32
N VAL A 10 -4.47 -49.52 -25.43
CA VAL A 10 -4.60 -48.63 -24.29
C VAL A 10 -4.31 -47.23 -24.78
N ALA A 11 -5.34 -46.38 -24.85
CA ALA A 11 -5.20 -44.95 -25.12
C ALA A 11 -4.77 -44.25 -23.84
N ALA A 12 -3.52 -43.82 -23.78
CA ALA A 12 -3.03 -42.96 -22.68
C ALA A 12 -3.53 -41.52 -22.86
N LEU A 13 -4.46 -41.10 -22.01
CA LEU A 13 -4.96 -39.72 -21.95
C LEU A 13 -3.93 -38.87 -21.24
N ALA A 14 -3.12 -38.10 -21.97
CA ALA A 14 -2.19 -37.12 -21.41
C ALA A 14 -2.97 -35.90 -20.92
N CYS A 15 -3.16 -35.82 -19.61
CA CYS A 15 -3.73 -34.63 -18.95
C CYS A 15 -2.67 -33.54 -18.93
N ALA A 16 -2.73 -32.60 -19.88
CA ALA A 16 -1.88 -31.41 -19.87
C ALA A 16 -2.36 -30.47 -18.72
N ALA A 17 -1.67 -30.47 -17.60
CA ALA A 17 -1.86 -29.49 -16.55
C ALA A 17 -1.41 -28.12 -17.07
N ALA A 18 -2.37 -27.26 -17.43
CA ALA A 18 -2.11 -25.86 -17.73
C ALA A 18 -1.68 -25.17 -16.41
N THR A 19 -0.39 -25.02 -16.19
CA THR A 19 0.14 -24.15 -15.15
C THR A 19 -0.18 -22.72 -15.57
N SER A 20 -1.14 -22.08 -14.92
CA SER A 20 -1.36 -20.63 -15.02
C SER A 20 -0.10 -19.95 -14.48
N ALA A 21 0.82 -19.59 -15.37
CA ALA A 21 1.89 -18.67 -15.01
C ALA A 21 1.21 -17.36 -14.59
N LEU A 22 1.30 -17.00 -13.32
CA LEU A 22 0.93 -15.67 -12.87
C LEU A 22 1.77 -14.70 -13.71
N ALA A 23 1.11 -13.83 -14.46
CA ALA A 23 1.80 -12.86 -15.28
C ALA A 23 2.71 -12.03 -14.37
N GLU A 24 4.00 -12.01 -14.67
CA GLU A 24 4.99 -11.22 -13.91
C GLU A 24 4.54 -9.77 -13.87
N GLY A 25 4.46 -9.19 -12.66
CA GLY A 25 4.07 -7.79 -12.49
C GLY A 25 5.16 -6.85 -13.02
N GLY A 26 4.77 -5.64 -13.40
CA GLY A 26 5.72 -4.56 -13.65
C GLY A 26 5.90 -3.67 -12.43
N THR A 27 6.75 -2.66 -12.54
CA THR A 27 6.98 -1.66 -11.50
C THR A 27 6.62 -0.27 -12.02
N VAL A 28 5.93 0.53 -11.18
CA VAL A 28 5.78 1.97 -11.40
C VAL A 28 6.66 2.68 -10.38
N SER A 29 7.61 3.48 -10.84
CA SER A 29 8.50 4.23 -9.97
C SER A 29 8.69 5.66 -10.48
N GLY A 30 9.29 6.51 -9.65
CA GLY A 30 9.57 7.87 -10.05
C GLY A 30 10.00 8.74 -8.89
N LYS A 31 10.05 10.03 -9.18
CA LYS A 31 10.41 11.07 -8.22
C LYS A 31 9.26 12.04 -8.02
N VAL A 32 9.06 12.44 -6.78
CA VAL A 32 8.14 13.51 -6.39
C VAL A 32 8.96 14.72 -5.93
N GLU A 33 8.74 15.86 -6.54
CA GLU A 33 9.28 17.13 -6.10
C GLU A 33 8.18 17.96 -5.44
N ALA A 34 8.38 18.32 -4.17
CA ALA A 34 7.40 19.09 -3.41
C ALA A 34 7.81 20.56 -3.27
N THR A 35 6.85 21.45 -3.44
CA THR A 35 7.04 22.89 -3.20
C THR A 35 5.99 23.38 -2.19
N PRO A 36 6.40 23.65 -0.91
CA PRO A 36 7.76 23.59 -0.34
C PRO A 36 8.27 22.15 -0.07
N PRO A 37 9.62 21.94 -0.12
CA PRO A 37 10.23 20.60 -0.03
C PRO A 37 9.93 19.83 1.27
N LYS A 38 9.68 20.51 2.37
CA LYS A 38 9.40 19.90 3.69
C LYS A 38 8.19 18.94 3.70
N PHE A 39 7.34 19.00 2.69
CA PHE A 39 6.15 18.16 2.58
C PHE A 39 6.36 16.92 1.67
N VAL A 40 7.59 16.67 1.21
CA VAL A 40 7.83 15.54 0.29
C VAL A 40 7.50 14.19 0.93
N GLU A 41 7.86 13.99 2.20
CA GLU A 41 7.58 12.75 2.94
C GLU A 41 6.10 12.60 3.35
N GLU A 42 5.30 13.65 3.21
CA GLU A 42 3.85 13.61 3.43
C GLU A 42 3.09 13.25 2.14
N THR A 43 3.72 12.48 1.26
CA THR A 43 3.18 12.12 -0.06
C THR A 43 3.01 10.61 -0.19
N VAL A 44 1.88 10.21 -0.78
CA VAL A 44 1.62 8.85 -1.24
C VAL A 44 1.31 8.90 -2.74
N VAL A 45 1.96 8.03 -3.51
CA VAL A 45 1.64 7.79 -4.92
C VAL A 45 0.88 6.48 -5.02
N TYR A 46 -0.22 6.43 -5.76
CA TYR A 46 -1.07 5.25 -5.86
C TYR A 46 -1.75 5.12 -7.23
N LEU A 47 -2.15 3.91 -7.56
CA LEU A 47 -2.95 3.62 -8.75
C LEU A 47 -4.44 3.76 -8.42
N LYS A 48 -5.09 4.78 -9.01
CA LYS A 48 -6.45 5.18 -8.67
C LYS A 48 -7.52 4.18 -9.12
N ASP A 49 -7.28 3.51 -10.24
CA ASP A 49 -8.23 2.63 -10.92
C ASP A 49 -7.76 1.16 -10.95
N ALA A 50 -6.74 0.82 -10.19
CA ALA A 50 -6.30 -0.56 -10.03
C ALA A 50 -7.31 -1.34 -9.18
N LYS A 51 -7.62 -2.56 -9.63
CA LYS A 51 -8.49 -3.45 -8.85
C LYS A 51 -7.82 -3.84 -7.54
N PRO A 52 -8.59 -4.00 -6.46
CA PRO A 52 -8.05 -4.59 -5.23
C PRO A 52 -7.37 -5.93 -5.53
N ALA A 53 -6.19 -6.14 -4.97
CA ALA A 53 -5.41 -7.36 -5.16
C ALA A 53 -4.83 -7.84 -3.83
N GLY A 54 -4.83 -9.16 -3.66
CA GLY A 54 -4.32 -9.80 -2.44
C GLY A 54 -5.32 -9.85 -1.29
N ALA A 55 -4.94 -10.56 -0.24
CA ALA A 55 -5.67 -10.58 1.02
C ALA A 55 -5.30 -9.34 1.86
N PRO A 56 -6.20 -8.90 2.76
CA PRO A 56 -5.88 -7.85 3.73
C PRO A 56 -4.61 -8.16 4.50
N ARG A 57 -3.79 -7.14 4.73
CA ARG A 57 -2.50 -7.25 5.42
C ARG A 57 -2.56 -6.61 6.80
N THR A 58 -1.66 -7.03 7.68
CA THR A 58 -1.36 -6.29 8.91
C THR A 58 -0.01 -5.62 8.76
N VAL A 59 0.01 -4.30 8.93
CA VAL A 59 1.22 -3.47 8.85
C VAL A 59 1.40 -2.69 10.14
N ALA A 60 2.62 -2.29 10.47
CA ALA A 60 2.91 -1.61 11.72
C ALA A 60 3.15 -0.11 11.54
N MET A 61 2.67 0.67 12.50
CA MET A 61 3.06 2.06 12.74
C MET A 61 3.49 2.18 14.19
N ASP A 62 4.73 2.56 14.42
CA ASP A 62 5.31 2.65 15.75
C ASP A 62 5.17 4.07 16.33
N GLN A 63 5.22 4.18 17.63
CA GLN A 63 5.37 5.43 18.38
C GLN A 63 6.72 5.39 19.06
N LYS A 64 7.63 6.23 18.57
CA LYS A 64 9.02 6.27 19.02
C LYS A 64 9.57 7.70 18.97
N ASN A 65 10.24 8.13 20.03
CA ASN A 65 10.78 9.48 20.16
C ASN A 65 9.69 10.57 19.96
N LEU A 66 8.50 10.35 20.53
CA LEU A 66 7.34 11.24 20.41
C LEU A 66 6.91 11.47 18.94
N LYS A 67 7.02 10.43 18.09
CA LYS A 67 6.65 10.48 16.66
C LYS A 67 5.95 9.21 16.25
N PHE A 68 5.07 9.29 15.26
CA PHE A 68 4.60 8.14 14.49
C PHE A 68 5.66 7.76 13.45
N VAL A 69 6.01 6.47 13.39
CA VAL A 69 7.07 5.93 12.50
C VAL A 69 6.52 4.69 11.77
N PRO A 70 6.41 4.71 10.45
CA PRO A 70 6.73 5.84 9.57
C PRO A 70 5.78 7.02 9.79
N HIS A 71 6.19 8.24 9.38
CA HIS A 71 5.35 9.43 9.46
C HIS A 71 4.11 9.33 8.55
N VAL A 72 4.26 8.70 7.40
CA VAL A 72 3.17 8.37 6.47
C VAL A 72 3.18 6.88 6.16
N LEU A 73 2.05 6.22 6.33
CA LEU A 73 1.84 4.82 6.00
C LEU A 73 0.80 4.70 4.88
N ALA A 74 1.18 4.08 3.77
CA ALA A 74 0.28 3.75 2.67
C ALA A 74 -0.22 2.31 2.81
N ILE A 75 -1.55 2.14 2.86
CA ILE A 75 -2.22 0.84 3.00
C ILE A 75 -3.34 0.70 1.97
N ALA A 76 -3.87 -0.50 1.83
CA ALA A 76 -5.08 -0.76 1.06
C ALA A 76 -6.32 -0.79 1.97
N LYS A 77 -7.47 -0.53 1.39
CA LYS A 77 -8.76 -0.76 2.04
C LYS A 77 -8.86 -2.20 2.56
N GLY A 78 -9.28 -2.37 3.81
CA GLY A 78 -9.36 -3.64 4.53
C GLY A 78 -8.07 -4.03 5.26
N ASP A 79 -6.94 -3.34 5.03
CA ASP A 79 -5.71 -3.58 5.79
C ASP A 79 -5.88 -3.16 7.27
N THR A 80 -5.16 -3.84 8.14
CA THR A 80 -5.10 -3.54 9.58
C THR A 80 -3.78 -2.87 9.91
N VAL A 81 -3.82 -1.76 10.65
CA VAL A 81 -2.62 -1.15 11.23
C VAL A 81 -2.49 -1.59 12.68
N LYS A 82 -1.31 -2.11 13.01
CA LYS A 82 -0.87 -2.40 14.36
C LYS A 82 -0.05 -1.20 14.86
N PHE A 83 -0.61 -0.45 15.78
CA PHE A 83 0.07 0.65 16.45
C PHE A 83 0.87 0.12 17.63
N LEU A 84 2.18 0.31 17.58
CA LEU A 84 3.14 -0.10 18.59
C LEU A 84 3.53 1.09 19.45
N ASN A 85 3.95 0.85 20.70
CA ASN A 85 4.54 1.86 21.53
C ASN A 85 5.93 1.40 22.01
N HIS A 86 6.98 1.81 21.30
CA HIS A 86 8.37 1.58 21.69
C HIS A 86 9.03 2.83 22.29
N ASP A 87 8.23 3.77 22.80
CA ASP A 87 8.71 4.87 23.65
C ASP A 87 8.76 4.46 25.12
N GLY A 88 9.47 5.26 25.91
CA GLY A 88 9.54 5.11 27.38
C GLY A 88 8.32 5.67 28.12
N VAL A 89 7.34 6.24 27.42
CA VAL A 89 6.15 6.89 27.99
C VAL A 89 4.86 6.34 27.36
N ALA A 90 3.74 6.58 28.03
CA ALA A 90 2.44 6.19 27.49
C ALA A 90 2.01 7.11 26.33
N HIS A 91 1.33 6.55 25.35
CA HIS A 91 0.76 7.27 24.22
C HIS A 91 -0.72 6.92 24.02
N ASN A 92 -1.39 7.74 23.22
CA ASN A 92 -2.72 7.49 22.70
C ASN A 92 -2.67 7.54 21.17
N VAL A 93 -3.54 6.82 20.49
CA VAL A 93 -3.75 6.94 19.05
C VAL A 93 -5.22 7.21 18.78
N TYR A 94 -5.51 8.28 18.05
CA TYR A 94 -6.84 8.56 17.55
C TYR A 94 -6.80 9.27 16.20
N SER A 95 -7.86 9.13 15.43
CA SER A 95 -8.10 9.87 14.19
C SER A 95 -9.51 10.48 14.23
N PRO A 96 -9.67 11.77 13.89
CA PRO A 96 -10.97 12.41 13.73
C PRO A 96 -11.54 12.23 12.33
N ASP A 97 -10.78 11.69 11.37
CA ASP A 97 -11.13 11.65 9.95
C ASP A 97 -11.90 10.37 9.60
N GLY A 98 -12.73 10.44 8.55
CA GLY A 98 -13.42 9.29 7.97
C GLY A 98 -14.09 8.41 9.00
N GLU A 99 -13.58 7.18 9.18
CA GLU A 99 -13.96 6.28 10.27
C GLU A 99 -13.28 6.70 11.56
N ALA A 100 -13.79 7.77 12.18
CA ALA A 100 -13.19 8.30 13.41
C ALA A 100 -13.03 7.22 14.49
N PHE A 101 -11.83 7.11 15.08
CA PHE A 101 -11.54 6.14 16.11
C PHE A 101 -10.64 6.69 17.20
N ASN A 102 -10.67 6.04 18.36
CA ASN A 102 -9.77 6.31 19.47
C ASN A 102 -9.41 4.99 20.16
N LEU A 103 -8.14 4.60 20.10
CA LEU A 103 -7.64 3.34 20.65
C LEU A 103 -7.34 3.40 22.15
N GLY A 104 -7.58 4.57 22.77
CA GLY A 104 -7.25 4.80 24.16
C GLY A 104 -5.74 4.95 24.38
N THR A 105 -5.37 5.05 25.66
CA THR A 105 -3.97 5.16 26.07
C THR A 105 -3.37 3.76 26.26
N PHE A 106 -2.14 3.56 25.82
CA PHE A 106 -1.39 2.33 26.02
C PHE A 106 0.07 2.63 26.42
N LYS A 107 0.59 1.76 27.29
CA LYS A 107 1.90 1.89 27.94
C LYS A 107 3.04 1.47 26.99
N PRO A 108 4.30 1.73 27.36
CA PRO A 108 5.46 1.18 26.67
C PRO A 108 5.33 -0.33 26.44
N ASN A 109 5.68 -0.78 25.22
CA ASN A 109 5.61 -2.16 24.74
C ASN A 109 4.19 -2.76 24.63
N GLU A 110 3.13 -1.97 24.78
CA GLU A 110 1.77 -2.36 24.43
C GLU A 110 1.48 -2.03 22.97
N GLU A 111 0.49 -2.72 22.39
CA GLU A 111 0.03 -2.52 21.02
C GLU A 111 -1.50 -2.41 20.95
N ARG A 112 -2.00 -1.75 19.92
CA ARG A 112 -3.42 -1.67 19.55
C ARG A 112 -3.55 -1.85 18.04
N THR A 113 -4.70 -2.28 17.58
CA THR A 113 -4.98 -2.47 16.16
C THR A 113 -6.22 -1.71 15.73
N HIS A 114 -6.21 -1.26 14.47
CA HIS A 114 -7.39 -0.73 13.79
C HIS A 114 -7.41 -1.22 12.34
N THR A 115 -8.57 -1.69 11.88
CA THR A 115 -8.78 -2.09 10.48
C THR A 115 -9.46 -0.94 9.74
N PHE A 116 -8.94 -0.56 8.58
CA PHE A 116 -9.43 0.59 7.81
C PHE A 116 -10.34 0.11 6.68
N GLU A 117 -11.64 0.33 6.82
CA GLU A 117 -12.65 -0.13 5.88
C GLU A 117 -13.05 0.92 4.82
N GLN A 118 -12.64 2.17 4.98
CA GLN A 118 -12.91 3.25 4.02
C GLN A 118 -11.64 3.86 3.48
N GLU A 119 -11.65 4.16 2.18
CA GLU A 119 -10.57 4.88 1.50
C GLU A 119 -10.48 6.32 2.00
N GLY A 120 -9.26 6.86 2.00
CA GLY A 120 -9.02 8.24 2.38
C GLY A 120 -7.75 8.44 3.20
N ALA A 121 -7.54 9.66 3.63
CA ALA A 121 -6.44 10.03 4.50
C ALA A 121 -6.93 10.16 5.94
N TYR A 122 -6.21 9.55 6.84
CA TYR A 122 -6.48 9.55 8.27
C TYR A 122 -5.31 10.17 9.01
N THR A 123 -5.54 11.32 9.63
CA THR A 123 -4.58 11.97 10.52
C THR A 123 -4.44 11.15 11.80
N GLN A 124 -3.24 10.76 12.16
CA GLN A 124 -2.96 10.07 13.41
C GLN A 124 -2.47 11.07 14.44
N LEU A 125 -3.15 11.14 15.56
CA LEU A 125 -2.90 12.10 16.63
C LEU A 125 -2.74 11.39 17.97
N CYS A 126 -2.03 12.05 18.90
CA CYS A 126 -1.91 11.63 20.30
C CYS A 126 -2.52 12.70 21.21
N SER A 127 -3.51 12.33 22.05
CA SER A 127 -4.16 13.28 22.98
C SER A 127 -3.26 13.69 24.17
N ILE A 128 -2.16 12.94 24.40
CA ILE A 128 -1.23 13.19 25.50
C ILE A 128 -0.07 14.09 25.04
N HIS A 129 0.36 13.94 23.77
CA HIS A 129 1.48 14.67 23.18
C HIS A 129 0.99 15.33 21.88
N PRO A 130 0.50 16.58 21.94
CA PRO A 130 -0.14 17.26 20.81
C PRO A 130 0.76 17.48 19.59
N GLU A 131 2.08 17.41 19.76
CA GLU A 131 3.06 17.51 18.69
C GLU A 131 3.16 16.24 17.83
N MET A 132 2.62 15.11 18.30
CA MET A 132 2.63 13.85 17.56
C MET A 132 1.60 13.86 16.45
N LEU A 133 2.09 13.86 15.23
CA LEU A 133 1.32 13.84 13.99
C LEU A 133 1.87 12.76 13.05
N GLY A 134 0.98 12.01 12.44
CA GLY A 134 1.28 11.07 11.35
C GLY A 134 0.08 10.90 10.44
N PHE A 135 0.23 10.13 9.38
CA PHE A 135 -0.83 9.89 8.42
C PHE A 135 -0.91 8.41 8.02
N VAL A 136 -2.13 7.90 7.94
CA VAL A 136 -2.43 6.65 7.25
C VAL A 136 -3.25 6.99 6.01
N PHE A 137 -2.72 6.69 4.84
CA PHE A 137 -3.45 6.84 3.59
C PHE A 137 -3.97 5.48 3.13
N VAL A 138 -5.27 5.34 3.07
CA VAL A 138 -5.98 4.14 2.64
C VAL A 138 -6.28 4.25 1.15
N ALA A 139 -5.50 3.56 0.34
CA ALA A 139 -5.67 3.52 -1.11
C ALA A 139 -6.77 2.54 -1.53
N PRO A 140 -7.36 2.70 -2.74
CA PRO A 140 -8.35 1.76 -3.27
C PRO A 140 -7.79 0.34 -3.49
N SER A 141 -6.47 0.21 -3.57
CA SER A 141 -5.79 -1.08 -3.79
C SER A 141 -4.41 -1.10 -3.13
N ALA A 142 -3.77 -2.28 -3.11
CA ALA A 142 -2.41 -2.44 -2.59
C ALA A 142 -1.32 -1.73 -3.42
N TYR A 143 -1.67 -1.16 -4.57
CA TYR A 143 -0.72 -0.47 -5.44
C TYR A 143 -0.56 0.99 -5.04
N ALA A 144 0.06 1.20 -3.88
CA ALA A 144 0.38 2.49 -3.31
C ALA A 144 1.75 2.45 -2.63
N ALA A 145 2.44 3.59 -2.61
CA ALA A 145 3.73 3.74 -1.95
C ALA A 145 3.86 5.13 -1.32
N ALA A 146 4.34 5.19 -0.08
CA ALA A 146 4.79 6.43 0.52
C ALA A 146 6.10 6.88 -0.15
N VAL A 147 6.29 8.18 -0.24
CA VAL A 147 7.47 8.80 -0.85
C VAL A 147 8.55 8.95 0.22
N ASP A 148 9.79 8.61 -0.12
CA ASP A 148 10.92 8.76 0.80
C ASP A 148 11.40 10.23 0.93
N ALA A 149 12.31 10.49 1.87
CA ALA A 149 12.89 11.82 2.11
C ALA A 149 13.64 12.41 0.90
N LYS A 150 14.03 11.55 -0.07
CA LYS A 150 14.68 11.97 -1.32
C LYS A 150 13.68 12.20 -2.46
N GLY A 151 12.39 11.99 -2.19
CA GLY A 151 11.31 12.10 -3.16
C GLY A 151 11.08 10.85 -4.01
N ASN A 152 11.73 9.72 -3.73
CA ASN A 152 11.55 8.52 -4.55
C ASN A 152 10.37 7.68 -4.07
N TYR A 153 9.75 6.98 -5.01
CA TYR A 153 8.73 5.97 -4.74
C TYR A 153 8.84 4.77 -5.69
N SER A 154 8.29 3.64 -5.29
CA SER A 154 8.23 2.43 -6.13
C SER A 154 7.03 1.57 -5.75
N ILE A 155 6.16 1.32 -6.72
CA ILE A 155 5.01 0.43 -6.63
C ILE A 155 5.33 -0.82 -7.45
N LYS A 156 5.47 -1.95 -6.79
CA LYS A 156 5.89 -3.23 -7.40
C LYS A 156 4.70 -4.13 -7.70
N ASP A 157 4.96 -5.16 -8.48
CA ASP A 157 4.03 -6.27 -8.79
C ASP A 157 2.70 -5.78 -9.38
N VAL A 158 2.75 -4.66 -10.12
CA VAL A 158 1.58 -4.09 -10.80
C VAL A 158 1.26 -4.94 -12.02
N PRO A 159 0.03 -5.47 -12.15
CA PRO A 159 -0.36 -6.20 -13.35
C PRO A 159 -0.16 -5.37 -14.62
N PRO A 160 0.21 -5.99 -15.77
CA PRO A 160 0.26 -5.29 -17.03
C PRO A 160 -1.08 -4.63 -17.36
N GLY A 161 -1.05 -3.37 -17.81
CA GLY A 161 -2.26 -2.59 -18.07
C GLY A 161 -1.99 -1.09 -18.15
N THR A 162 -3.06 -0.33 -18.39
CA THR A 162 -3.00 1.14 -18.37
C THR A 162 -3.76 1.64 -17.15
N TYR A 163 -3.12 2.52 -16.38
CA TYR A 163 -3.62 3.03 -15.10
C TYR A 163 -3.50 4.54 -15.01
N LYS A 164 -4.25 5.12 -14.09
CA LYS A 164 -4.06 6.50 -13.63
C LYS A 164 -3.26 6.50 -12.33
N VAL A 165 -2.07 7.09 -12.36
CA VAL A 165 -1.27 7.34 -11.17
C VAL A 165 -1.72 8.65 -10.56
N ALA A 166 -2.11 8.61 -9.30
CA ALA A 166 -2.53 9.76 -8.52
C ALA A 166 -1.58 10.00 -7.34
N VAL A 167 -1.63 11.21 -6.82
CA VAL A 167 -0.85 11.63 -5.64
C VAL A 167 -1.79 12.16 -4.58
N TRP A 168 -1.61 11.69 -3.36
CA TRP A 168 -2.10 12.35 -2.16
C TRP A 168 -0.93 13.02 -1.44
N ASN A 169 -1.15 14.19 -0.93
CA ASN A 169 -0.23 14.90 -0.04
C ASN A 169 -1.07 15.71 0.96
N SER A 170 -0.60 15.83 2.21
CA SER A 170 -1.30 16.55 3.29
C SER A 170 -1.60 18.03 2.98
N HIS A 171 -0.79 18.69 2.14
CA HIS A 171 -0.83 20.13 1.86
C HIS A 171 -0.79 20.51 0.39
N LEU A 172 -0.35 19.59 -0.49
CA LEU A 172 -0.02 19.89 -1.88
C LEU A 172 -0.84 19.02 -2.83
N LYS A 173 -0.87 19.40 -4.12
CA LYS A 173 -1.62 18.70 -5.17
C LYS A 173 -0.77 18.51 -6.41
N ALA A 174 -1.10 17.48 -7.19
CA ALA A 174 -0.63 17.27 -8.54
C ALA A 174 -1.77 16.65 -9.37
N PRO A 175 -1.81 16.91 -10.70
CA PRO A 175 -2.74 16.22 -11.60
C PRO A 175 -2.39 14.73 -11.72
N ASP A 176 -3.41 13.89 -11.90
CA ASP A 176 -3.25 12.47 -12.24
C ASP A 176 -2.47 12.33 -13.55
N LYS A 177 -1.68 11.26 -13.67
CA LYS A 177 -0.92 10.94 -14.88
C LYS A 177 -1.23 9.53 -15.38
N PRO A 178 -1.37 9.32 -16.69
CA PRO A 178 -1.52 7.96 -17.22
C PRO A 178 -0.18 7.23 -17.18
N VAL A 179 -0.23 5.89 -17.02
CA VAL A 179 0.91 4.99 -17.11
C VAL A 179 0.50 3.69 -17.78
N THR A 180 1.35 3.16 -18.65
CA THR A 180 1.22 1.80 -19.18
C THR A 180 2.27 0.92 -18.54
N VAL A 181 1.82 -0.11 -17.84
CA VAL A 181 2.68 -1.10 -17.16
C VAL A 181 2.83 -2.32 -18.06
N THR A 182 4.07 -2.75 -18.26
CA THR A 182 4.43 -3.97 -18.99
C THR A 182 5.08 -4.96 -18.03
N ALA A 183 4.80 -6.24 -18.20
CA ALA A 183 5.36 -7.32 -17.40
C ALA A 183 6.89 -7.23 -17.30
N GLY A 184 7.43 -7.37 -16.12
CA GLY A 184 8.88 -7.34 -15.82
C GLY A 184 9.58 -6.01 -16.09
N LYS A 185 8.86 -4.95 -16.49
CA LYS A 185 9.46 -3.63 -16.79
C LYS A 185 9.10 -2.57 -15.76
N THR A 186 9.97 -1.57 -15.66
CA THR A 186 9.71 -0.37 -14.87
C THR A 186 9.16 0.75 -15.76
N ALA A 187 8.00 1.28 -15.40
CA ALA A 187 7.44 2.50 -15.98
C ALA A 187 7.74 3.68 -15.04
N GLN A 188 8.31 4.76 -15.59
CA GLN A 188 8.71 5.94 -14.84
C GLN A 188 7.61 7.01 -14.89
N VAL A 189 7.21 7.53 -13.72
CA VAL A 189 6.23 8.63 -13.60
C VAL A 189 6.67 9.58 -12.49
N ASP A 190 7.13 10.77 -12.87
CA ASP A 190 7.55 11.80 -11.91
C ASP A 190 6.43 12.81 -11.64
N PHE A 191 6.41 13.41 -10.45
CA PHE A 191 5.42 14.41 -10.05
C PHE A 191 6.08 15.67 -9.49
N ALA A 192 5.47 16.82 -9.77
CA ALA A 192 5.71 18.05 -9.04
C ALA A 192 4.44 18.41 -8.26
N VAL A 193 4.49 18.30 -6.94
CA VAL A 193 3.37 18.65 -6.06
C VAL A 193 3.54 20.07 -5.52
N LYS A 194 2.48 20.85 -5.62
CA LYS A 194 2.47 22.26 -5.22
C LYS A 194 1.08 22.69 -4.74
N ARG A 195 0.99 23.88 -4.12
CA ARG A 195 -0.30 24.47 -3.70
C ARG A 195 -1.19 24.79 -4.89
#